data_724bf8b9a2fdbf30a4aa2357adf14449
#
_entry.id   724bf8b9a2fdbf30a4aa2357adf14449
#
_cell.length_a   1.000
_cell.length_b   1.000
_cell.length_c   1.000
_cell.angle_alpha   90.00
_cell.angle_beta   90.00
_cell.angle_gamma   90.00
#
_symmetry.space_group_name_H-M   'P 1'
#
loop_
_entity.id
_entity.type
_entity.pdbx_description
1 polymer ?
#
loop_
_entity_poly.entity_id
_entity_poly.type
_entity_poly.pdbx_seq_one_letter_code
_entity_poly.pdbx_strand_id
1 'polypeptide(L)'
;MKITIIFPGRSLETARPSGSVMPLVLTLLAALTPDEHEVSLVDMFMGDQVDYESDVDVVAITVRTPLADIAYEIADNFLKREKIVVLGGPHIFAFPEEAKQHATAVAIGEGEELWPIILKDAEHNNLKDFYVCGPYPADNLKGSV
;
A
#
# COMPACT_ATOMS: atom_id res chain seq x y z
N MET A 1 1.81 14.50 7.15
CA MET A 1 0.76 13.44 7.14
C MET A 1 1.16 12.30 8.07
N LYS A 2 0.15 11.59 8.58
CA LYS A 2 0.33 10.32 9.28
C LYS A 2 0.12 9.17 8.29
N ILE A 3 1.08 8.30 8.19
CA ILE A 3 1.15 7.24 7.17
C ILE A 3 1.29 5.89 7.85
N THR A 4 0.48 4.93 7.44
CA THR A 4 0.63 3.53 7.86
C THR A 4 0.95 2.65 6.66
N ILE A 5 1.99 1.84 6.77
CA ILE A 5 2.40 0.90 5.73
C ILE A 5 2.11 -0.51 6.23
N ILE A 6 1.30 -1.26 5.50
CA ILE A 6 0.78 -2.56 5.92
C ILE A 6 1.30 -3.66 5.02
N PHE A 7 1.84 -4.70 5.63
CA PHE A 7 2.15 -5.98 5.01
C PHE A 7 1.13 -7.02 5.49
N PRO A 8 0.11 -7.32 4.66
CA PRO A 8 -0.97 -8.22 5.04
C PRO A 8 -0.50 -9.65 5.30
N GLY A 9 -1.14 -10.31 6.24
CA GLY A 9 -0.91 -11.72 6.58
C GLY A 9 -2.20 -12.35 7.11
N ARG A 10 -2.26 -13.69 7.07
CA ARG A 10 -3.32 -14.45 7.72
C ARG A 10 -2.97 -14.58 9.22
N SER A 11 -3.73 -15.29 9.97
CA SER A 11 -3.60 -15.44 11.42
C SER A 11 -2.20 -15.83 11.92
N LEU A 12 -1.99 -15.79 13.24
CA LEU A 12 -0.75 -16.17 13.96
C LEU A 12 -0.19 -17.56 13.59
N GLU A 13 -1.03 -18.46 13.05
CA GLU A 13 -0.60 -19.79 12.59
C GLU A 13 0.35 -19.72 11.39
N THR A 14 0.36 -18.61 10.67
CA THR A 14 1.27 -18.34 9.56
C THR A 14 2.38 -17.35 9.91
N ALA A 15 2.53 -17.03 11.19
CA ALA A 15 3.57 -16.13 11.67
C ALA A 15 4.95 -16.63 11.22
N ARG A 16 5.84 -15.70 10.91
CA ARG A 16 7.21 -16.05 10.56
C ARG A 16 7.90 -16.73 11.71
N PRO A 17 8.79 -17.71 11.43
CA PRO A 17 9.64 -18.28 12.46
C PRO A 17 10.43 -17.20 13.20
N SER A 18 10.75 -17.46 14.45
CA SER A 18 11.64 -16.59 15.25
C SER A 18 12.94 -16.32 14.48
N GLY A 19 13.32 -15.05 14.38
CA GLY A 19 14.50 -14.63 13.60
C GLY A 19 14.23 -14.25 12.15
N SER A 20 12.97 -14.28 11.70
CA SER A 20 12.60 -13.75 10.38
C SER A 20 12.81 -12.23 10.29
N VAL A 21 13.33 -11.79 9.15
CA VAL A 21 13.55 -10.36 8.88
C VAL A 21 12.22 -9.70 8.45
N MET A 22 12.03 -8.45 8.86
CA MET A 22 10.92 -7.62 8.39
C MET A 22 10.91 -7.54 6.85
N PRO A 23 9.73 -7.53 6.19
CA PRO A 23 9.66 -7.37 4.75
C PRO A 23 10.37 -6.10 4.29
N LEU A 24 11.25 -6.23 3.30
CA LEU A 24 12.01 -5.10 2.77
C LEU A 24 11.12 -3.93 2.36
N VAL A 25 9.95 -4.21 1.80
CA VAL A 25 9.01 -3.16 1.36
C VAL A 25 8.57 -2.24 2.50
N LEU A 26 8.39 -2.74 3.72
CA LEU A 26 8.02 -1.91 4.88
C LEU A 26 9.13 -0.92 5.22
N THR A 27 10.35 -1.43 5.36
CA THR A 27 11.51 -0.60 5.71
C THR A 27 11.91 0.34 4.58
N LEU A 28 11.78 -0.11 3.34
CA LEU A 28 12.11 0.68 2.17
C LEU A 28 11.18 1.90 2.01
N LEU A 29 9.87 1.68 2.03
CA LEU A 29 8.91 2.78 1.91
C LEU A 29 9.02 3.74 3.11
N ALA A 30 9.26 3.22 4.32
CA ALA A 30 9.51 4.06 5.48
C ALA A 30 10.75 4.94 5.31
N ALA A 31 11.85 4.37 4.82
CA ALA A 31 13.10 5.12 4.57
C ALA A 31 12.98 6.17 3.47
N LEU A 32 12.08 5.97 2.51
CA LEU A 32 11.80 6.90 1.42
C LEU A 32 10.75 7.96 1.79
N THR A 33 10.15 7.83 2.95
CA THR A 33 9.17 8.81 3.43
C THR A 33 9.90 9.98 4.10
N PRO A 34 9.63 11.23 3.70
CA PRO A 34 10.26 12.40 4.30
C PRO A 34 10.03 12.51 5.81
N ASP A 35 11.02 13.03 6.55
CA ASP A 35 11.02 13.10 8.02
C ASP A 35 9.88 13.95 8.62
N GLU A 36 9.28 14.83 7.83
CA GLU A 36 8.11 15.61 8.24
C GLU A 36 6.82 14.79 8.38
N HIS A 37 6.82 13.54 7.92
CA HIS A 37 5.69 12.62 8.05
C HIS A 37 5.90 11.66 9.21
N GLU A 38 4.80 11.29 9.86
CA GLU A 38 4.79 10.27 10.90
C GLU A 38 4.46 8.92 10.25
N VAL A 39 5.36 7.94 10.37
CA VAL A 39 5.21 6.62 9.75
C VAL A 39 5.04 5.53 10.78
N SER A 40 4.03 4.70 10.62
CA SER A 40 3.84 3.44 11.36
C SER A 40 3.87 2.24 10.41
N LEU A 41 4.40 1.13 10.90
CA LEU A 41 4.54 -0.12 10.15
C LEU A 41 3.67 -1.20 10.79
N VAL A 42 2.95 -1.96 9.97
CA VAL A 42 2.13 -3.10 10.40
C VAL A 42 2.57 -4.34 9.64
N ASP A 43 3.22 -5.27 10.34
CA ASP A 43 3.59 -6.58 9.81
C ASP A 43 2.69 -7.66 10.41
N MET A 44 1.61 -8.01 9.70
CA MET A 44 0.63 -8.98 10.18
C MET A 44 1.21 -10.39 10.35
N PHE A 45 2.31 -10.73 9.67
CA PHE A 45 3.02 -12.00 9.89
C PHE A 45 3.78 -12.05 11.23
N MET A 46 4.07 -10.88 11.81
CA MET A 46 4.67 -10.79 13.15
C MET A 46 3.62 -10.68 14.26
N GLY A 47 2.35 -10.69 13.89
CA GLY A 47 1.24 -10.61 14.83
C GLY A 47 0.71 -9.19 15.04
N ASP A 48 1.22 -8.20 14.31
CA ASP A 48 0.67 -6.85 14.36
C ASP A 48 -0.77 -6.85 13.88
N GLN A 49 -1.58 -6.02 14.52
CA GLN A 49 -2.98 -5.84 14.15
C GLN A 49 -3.20 -4.49 13.49
N VAL A 50 -4.13 -4.46 12.55
CA VAL A 50 -4.54 -3.22 11.88
C VAL A 50 -5.48 -2.45 12.79
N ASP A 51 -5.11 -1.21 13.10
CA ASP A 51 -5.98 -0.27 13.82
C ASP A 51 -6.76 0.61 12.84
N TYR A 52 -8.01 0.24 12.59
CA TYR A 52 -8.89 0.98 11.69
C TYR A 52 -9.38 2.32 12.25
N GLU A 53 -9.27 2.53 13.56
CA GLU A 53 -9.69 3.77 14.22
C GLU A 53 -8.55 4.77 14.40
N SER A 54 -7.36 4.40 13.90
CA SER A 54 -6.19 5.28 13.96
C SER A 54 -6.40 6.58 13.17
N ASP A 55 -5.80 7.66 13.67
CA ASP A 55 -5.78 8.96 13.01
C ASP A 55 -4.72 9.01 11.90
N VAL A 56 -4.90 8.15 10.89
CA VAL A 56 -4.03 8.05 9.72
C VAL A 56 -4.59 8.86 8.55
N ASP A 57 -3.72 9.45 7.75
CA ASP A 57 -4.10 10.15 6.51
C ASP A 57 -3.98 9.23 5.29
N VAL A 58 -2.86 8.49 5.20
CA VAL A 58 -2.52 7.63 4.06
C VAL A 58 -2.18 6.23 4.54
N VAL A 59 -2.79 5.23 3.92
CA VAL A 59 -2.51 3.82 4.16
C VAL A 59 -1.95 3.20 2.89
N ALA A 60 -0.73 2.68 2.95
CA ALA A 60 -0.10 1.92 1.88
C ALA A 60 -0.15 0.43 2.18
N ILE A 61 -0.63 -0.37 1.26
CA ILE A 61 -0.79 -1.82 1.43
C ILE A 61 -0.09 -2.54 0.29
N THR A 62 0.81 -3.47 0.62
CA THR A 62 1.41 -4.35 -0.38
C THR A 62 0.50 -5.55 -0.65
N VAL A 63 0.20 -5.80 -1.92
CA VAL A 63 -0.71 -6.86 -2.34
C VAL A 63 0.06 -7.99 -3.02
N ARG A 64 0.01 -9.16 -2.40
CA ARG A 64 0.51 -10.42 -2.97
C ARG A 64 -0.68 -11.30 -3.32
N THR A 65 -0.60 -12.03 -4.43
CA THR A 65 -1.73 -12.82 -4.96
C THR A 65 -2.42 -13.72 -3.93
N PRO A 66 -1.71 -14.48 -3.08
CA PRO A 66 -2.36 -15.34 -2.09
C PRO A 66 -3.08 -14.61 -0.97
N LEU A 67 -2.86 -13.29 -0.84
CA LEU A 67 -3.39 -12.45 0.23
C LEU A 67 -4.19 -11.24 -0.32
N ALA A 68 -4.53 -11.26 -1.60
CA ALA A 68 -5.25 -10.16 -2.23
C ALA A 68 -6.62 -9.92 -1.57
N ASP A 69 -7.34 -10.99 -1.22
CA ASP A 69 -8.61 -10.92 -0.50
C ASP A 69 -8.49 -10.14 0.83
N ILE A 70 -7.48 -10.45 1.64
CA ILE A 70 -7.23 -9.77 2.92
C ILE A 70 -6.80 -8.33 2.68
N ALA A 71 -5.90 -8.09 1.73
CA ALA A 71 -5.44 -6.75 1.39
C ALA A 71 -6.61 -5.85 0.97
N TYR A 72 -7.51 -6.34 0.15
CA TYR A 72 -8.70 -5.61 -0.30
C TYR A 72 -9.71 -5.36 0.83
N GLU A 73 -9.90 -6.34 1.72
CA GLU A 73 -10.74 -6.14 2.91
C GLU A 73 -10.19 -5.02 3.80
N ILE A 74 -8.88 -5.00 4.06
CA ILE A 74 -8.22 -3.94 4.82
C ILE A 74 -8.41 -2.59 4.11
N ALA A 75 -8.14 -2.55 2.81
CA ALA A 75 -8.27 -1.36 1.98
C ALA A 75 -9.70 -0.78 2.03
N ASP A 76 -10.71 -1.61 1.83
CA ASP A 76 -12.11 -1.20 1.85
C ASP A 76 -12.54 -0.63 3.21
N ASN A 77 -12.01 -1.18 4.31
CA ASN A 77 -12.27 -0.67 5.64
C ASN A 77 -11.73 0.75 5.85
N PHE A 78 -10.55 1.05 5.30
CA PHE A 78 -10.00 2.40 5.34
C PHE A 78 -10.70 3.36 4.38
N LEU A 79 -11.08 2.90 3.18
CA LEU A 79 -11.87 3.71 2.23
C LEU A 79 -13.22 4.12 2.81
N LYS A 80 -13.91 3.23 3.53
CA LYS A 80 -15.18 3.55 4.24
C LYS A 80 -15.00 4.64 5.30
N ARG A 81 -13.79 4.83 5.79
CA ARG A 81 -13.39 5.86 6.75
C ARG A 81 -12.77 7.09 6.08
N GLU A 82 -12.95 7.21 4.77
CA GLU A 82 -12.47 8.34 3.95
C GLU A 82 -10.95 8.54 4.02
N LYS A 83 -10.19 7.47 4.28
CA LYS A 83 -8.73 7.50 4.26
C LYS A 83 -8.20 7.32 2.85
N ILE A 84 -7.04 7.89 2.56
CA ILE A 84 -6.33 7.64 1.31
C ILE A 84 -5.72 6.24 1.37
N VAL A 85 -6.05 5.40 0.40
CA VAL A 85 -5.52 4.04 0.29
C VAL A 85 -4.70 3.91 -0.99
N VAL A 86 -3.44 3.51 -0.84
CA VAL A 86 -2.52 3.23 -1.94
C VAL A 86 -2.20 1.73 -1.95
N LEU A 87 -2.50 1.07 -3.06
CA LEU A 87 -2.17 -0.33 -3.26
C LEU A 87 -0.98 -0.49 -4.19
N GLY A 88 -0.02 -1.32 -3.81
CA GLY A 88 1.14 -1.69 -4.59
C GLY A 88 1.49 -3.17 -4.40
N GLY A 89 2.57 -3.63 -5.02
CA GLY A 89 3.05 -5.00 -4.86
C GLY A 89 2.82 -5.90 -6.08
N PRO A 90 3.30 -7.15 -6.03
CA PRO A 90 3.36 -8.03 -7.21
C PRO A 90 2.00 -8.35 -7.84
N HIS A 91 0.95 -8.48 -7.04
CA HIS A 91 -0.40 -8.76 -7.55
C HIS A 91 -0.93 -7.62 -8.43
N ILE A 92 -0.59 -6.39 -8.09
CA ILE A 92 -1.05 -5.18 -8.77
C ILE A 92 -0.59 -5.14 -10.22
N PHE A 93 0.62 -5.63 -10.51
CA PHE A 93 1.14 -5.68 -11.88
C PHE A 93 0.24 -6.50 -12.82
N ALA A 94 -0.35 -7.57 -12.31
CA ALA A 94 -1.25 -8.44 -13.09
C ALA A 94 -2.71 -7.95 -13.11
N PHE A 95 -3.16 -7.29 -12.02
CA PHE A 95 -4.58 -6.96 -11.82
C PHE A 95 -4.79 -5.52 -11.35
N PRO A 96 -4.27 -4.49 -12.05
CA PRO A 96 -4.34 -3.09 -11.59
C PRO A 96 -5.77 -2.53 -11.58
N GLU A 97 -6.59 -2.89 -12.54
CA GLU A 97 -7.99 -2.45 -12.63
C GLU A 97 -8.87 -3.05 -11.51
N GLU A 98 -8.59 -4.29 -11.13
CA GLU A 98 -9.23 -4.92 -9.97
C GLU A 98 -8.84 -4.16 -8.70
N ALA A 99 -7.54 -3.94 -8.51
CA ALA A 99 -7.02 -3.22 -7.35
C ALA A 99 -7.58 -1.81 -7.23
N LYS A 100 -7.79 -1.11 -8.34
CA LYS A 100 -8.34 0.25 -8.34
C LYS A 100 -9.73 0.33 -7.72
N GLN A 101 -10.51 -0.74 -7.76
CA GLN A 101 -11.82 -0.80 -7.11
C GLN A 101 -11.72 -0.73 -5.57
N HIS A 102 -10.53 -1.01 -5.02
CA HIS A 102 -10.23 -1.05 -3.59
C HIS A 102 -9.21 0.02 -3.16
N ALA A 103 -8.94 1.01 -4.00
CA ALA A 103 -7.89 1.99 -3.72
C ALA A 103 -8.24 3.41 -4.18
N THR A 104 -7.69 4.39 -3.49
CA THR A 104 -7.63 5.77 -3.99
C THR A 104 -6.64 5.87 -5.15
N ALA A 105 -5.47 5.24 -5.00
CA ALA A 105 -4.42 5.20 -6.01
C ALA A 105 -3.76 3.81 -6.07
N VAL A 106 -3.30 3.44 -7.26
CA VAL A 106 -2.64 2.15 -7.52
C VAL A 106 -1.24 2.40 -8.05
N ALA A 107 -0.24 1.76 -7.44
CA ALA A 107 1.17 1.84 -7.82
C ALA A 107 1.60 0.57 -8.57
N ILE A 108 1.98 0.72 -9.84
CA ILE A 108 2.37 -0.38 -10.73
C ILE A 108 3.86 -0.24 -11.04
N GLY A 109 4.68 -1.11 -10.46
CA GLY A 109 6.13 -1.11 -10.62
C GLY A 109 6.88 -0.90 -9.30
N GLU A 110 8.06 -0.30 -9.40
CA GLU A 110 8.97 -0.17 -8.26
C GLU A 110 8.52 0.92 -7.28
N GLY A 111 8.32 0.53 -6.03
CA GLY A 111 7.88 1.46 -4.98
C GLY A 111 8.86 2.58 -4.74
N GLU A 112 10.16 2.31 -4.92
CA GLU A 112 11.24 3.29 -4.77
C GLU A 112 11.08 4.52 -5.67
N GLU A 113 10.59 4.31 -6.88
CA GLU A 113 10.38 5.39 -7.84
C GLU A 113 9.04 6.09 -7.62
N LEU A 114 8.01 5.33 -7.27
CA LEU A 114 6.63 5.82 -7.23
C LEU A 114 6.24 6.45 -5.89
N TRP A 115 6.75 5.92 -4.77
CA TRP A 115 6.31 6.35 -3.45
C TRP A 115 6.51 7.83 -3.15
N PRO A 116 7.68 8.42 -3.44
CA PRO A 116 7.88 9.87 -3.23
C PRO A 116 6.93 10.74 -4.06
N ILE A 117 6.60 10.30 -5.28
CA ILE A 117 5.68 11.01 -6.18
C ILE A 117 4.26 10.95 -5.63
N ILE A 118 3.83 9.76 -5.19
CA ILE A 118 2.50 9.54 -4.59
C ILE A 118 2.31 10.39 -3.35
N LEU A 119 3.30 10.43 -2.44
CA LEU A 119 3.22 11.24 -1.23
C LEU A 119 3.10 12.73 -1.54
N LYS A 120 3.89 13.23 -2.49
CA LYS A 120 3.82 14.62 -2.92
C LYS A 120 2.44 14.96 -3.50
N ASP A 121 1.88 14.08 -4.33
CA ASP A 121 0.56 14.29 -4.91
C ASP A 121 -0.55 14.21 -3.83
N ALA A 122 -0.40 13.32 -2.84
CA ALA A 122 -1.32 13.23 -1.70
C ALA A 122 -1.34 14.52 -0.87
N GLU A 123 -0.18 15.11 -0.59
CA GLU A 123 -0.08 16.40 0.13
C GLU A 123 -0.80 17.54 -0.58
N HIS A 124 -0.84 17.51 -1.91
CA HIS A 124 -1.44 18.56 -2.74
C HIS A 124 -2.86 18.24 -3.20
N ASN A 125 -3.47 17.17 -2.70
CA ASN A 125 -4.78 16.67 -3.14
C ASN A 125 -4.85 16.44 -4.67
N ASN A 126 -3.77 15.94 -5.25
CA ASN A 126 -3.61 15.74 -6.69
C ASN A 126 -3.31 14.28 -7.06
N LEU A 127 -3.83 13.34 -6.28
CA LEU A 127 -3.64 11.92 -6.54
C LEU A 127 -4.24 11.48 -7.87
N LYS A 128 -3.48 10.68 -8.59
CA LYS A 128 -3.93 9.98 -9.80
C LYS A 128 -4.49 8.61 -9.45
N ASP A 129 -5.27 8.04 -10.35
CA ASP A 129 -5.78 6.68 -10.19
C ASP A 129 -4.67 5.64 -10.27
N PHE A 130 -3.71 5.86 -11.19
CA PHE A 130 -2.58 4.96 -11.42
C PHE A 130 -1.26 5.71 -11.46
N TYR A 131 -0.25 5.12 -10.86
CA TYR A 131 1.15 5.48 -10.96
C TYR A 131 1.91 4.32 -11.54
N VAL A 132 2.66 4.57 -12.62
CA VAL A 132 3.31 3.51 -13.39
C VAL A 132 4.79 3.83 -13.57
N CYS A 133 5.66 2.85 -13.28
CA CYS A 133 7.06 2.87 -13.68
C CYS A 133 7.45 1.55 -14.34
N GLY A 134 8.47 1.59 -15.20
CA GLY A 134 8.90 0.43 -15.94
C GLY A 134 8.02 0.10 -17.16
N PRO A 135 8.18 -1.09 -17.74
CA PRO A 135 7.61 -1.47 -19.04
C PRO A 135 6.14 -1.93 -18.94
N TYR A 136 5.28 -1.20 -18.25
CA TYR A 136 3.86 -1.53 -18.16
C TYR A 136 3.07 -0.82 -19.27
N PRO A 137 2.16 -1.50 -20.00
CA PRO A 137 1.35 -0.89 -21.06
C PRO A 137 0.21 -0.05 -20.46
N ALA A 138 0.55 1.15 -20.01
CA ALA A 138 -0.37 2.05 -19.30
C ALA A 138 -1.58 2.51 -20.15
N ASP A 139 -1.49 2.44 -21.47
CA ASP A 139 -2.56 2.84 -22.41
C ASP A 139 -3.85 2.03 -22.20
N ASN A 140 -3.77 0.88 -21.57
CA ASN A 140 -4.93 0.02 -21.30
C ASN A 140 -5.64 0.35 -19.97
N LEU A 141 -5.09 1.25 -19.17
CA LEU A 141 -5.67 1.61 -17.87
C LEU A 141 -6.82 2.60 -18.05
N LYS A 142 -7.92 2.36 -17.32
CA LYS A 142 -9.09 3.23 -17.29
C LYS A 142 -9.03 4.16 -16.08
N GLY A 143 -8.34 5.28 -16.26
CA GLY A 143 -8.17 6.27 -15.19
C GLY A 143 -7.05 7.24 -15.48
N SER A 144 -6.77 8.13 -14.54
CA SER A 144 -5.65 9.07 -14.62
C SER A 144 -4.33 8.38 -14.29
N VAL A 145 -3.36 8.61 -15.16
CA VAL A 145 -2.00 8.04 -15.01
C VAL A 145 -0.98 9.15 -14.95
#